data_b5c49a3c2b11556d7558870c9cfec32d
#
_entry.id   b5c49a3c2b11556d7558870c9cfec32d
#
_cell.length_a   1.000
_cell.length_b   1.000
_cell.length_c   1.000
_cell.angle_alpha   90.00
_cell.angle_beta   90.00
_cell.angle_gamma   90.00
#
_symmetry.space_group_name_H-M   'P 1'
#
loop_
_entity.id
_entity.type
_entity.pdbx_description
1 polymer ?
#
loop_
_entity_poly.entity_id
_entity_poly.type
_entity_poly.pdbx_seq_one_letter_code
_entity_poly.pdbx_strand_id
1 'polypeptide(L)'
;MKRVTERQKGMLRLNAVVNHEVYQTYYKRICECETDRVFCCHQMNHLLDVARIAYIKNLEEGLGFDKELIYVAAVLHDIGKSFQYRQQIPHEIAGERIARRILDSLPTGFTFTDEEKALICLAVRGHRRRHEHMKPIEELFYESDKRSRMCLSCMAEKKCNWNEEEKIWR
;
A
#
# COMPACT_ATOMS: atom_id res chain seq x y z
N MET A 1 -11.05 -25.44 -26.48
CA MET A 1 -10.98 -24.35 -25.49
C MET A 1 -10.74 -24.94 -24.10
N LYS A 2 -9.50 -24.88 -23.57
CA LYS A 2 -9.22 -25.37 -22.21
C LYS A 2 -9.84 -24.39 -21.20
N ARG A 3 -10.74 -24.87 -20.34
CA ARG A 3 -11.24 -24.07 -19.20
C ARG A 3 -10.05 -23.71 -18.31
N VAL A 4 -9.73 -22.43 -18.25
CA VAL A 4 -8.79 -21.89 -17.25
C VAL A 4 -9.45 -22.10 -15.89
N THR A 5 -8.88 -22.95 -15.05
CA THR A 5 -9.37 -23.18 -13.69
C THR A 5 -9.17 -21.91 -12.86
N GLU A 6 -10.04 -21.64 -11.87
CA GLU A 6 -9.95 -20.44 -11.01
C GLU A 6 -8.57 -20.27 -10.33
N ARG A 7 -7.83 -21.36 -10.12
CA ARG A 7 -6.44 -21.35 -9.63
C ARG A 7 -5.42 -20.69 -10.57
N GLN A 8 -5.77 -20.49 -11.86
CA GLN A 8 -4.90 -19.86 -12.87
C GLN A 8 -5.23 -18.39 -13.12
N LYS A 9 -6.25 -17.83 -12.45
CA LYS A 9 -6.49 -16.38 -12.44
C LYS A 9 -5.50 -15.74 -11.48
N GLY A 10 -4.30 -15.40 -11.98
CA GLY A 10 -3.39 -14.49 -11.29
C GLY A 10 -4.09 -13.18 -10.96
N MET A 11 -3.51 -12.35 -10.09
CA MET A 11 -4.04 -11.02 -9.76
C MET A 11 -3.91 -10.07 -10.96
N LEU A 12 -4.85 -10.20 -11.92
CA LEU A 12 -4.79 -9.50 -13.20
C LEU A 12 -4.97 -7.99 -13.06
N ARG A 13 -5.83 -7.56 -12.15
CA ARG A 13 -6.07 -6.14 -11.85
C ARG A 13 -4.86 -5.54 -11.14
N LEU A 14 -4.20 -6.27 -10.22
CA LEU A 14 -2.93 -5.86 -9.63
C LEU A 14 -1.87 -5.66 -10.70
N ASN A 15 -1.73 -6.61 -11.64
CA ASN A 15 -0.80 -6.47 -12.75
C ASN A 15 -1.10 -5.24 -13.61
N ALA A 16 -2.37 -4.95 -13.88
CA ALA A 16 -2.77 -3.76 -14.64
C ALA A 16 -2.39 -2.47 -13.89
N VAL A 17 -2.57 -2.43 -12.57
CA VAL A 17 -2.20 -1.29 -11.72
C VAL A 17 -0.69 -1.07 -11.72
N VAL A 18 0.12 -2.10 -11.45
CA VAL A 18 1.57 -1.93 -11.35
C VAL A 18 2.23 -1.63 -12.71
N ASN A 19 1.63 -2.06 -13.82
CA ASN A 19 2.09 -1.73 -15.16
C ASN A 19 1.51 -0.41 -15.72
N HIS A 20 0.65 0.25 -14.96
CA HIS A 20 0.05 1.52 -15.37
C HIS A 20 1.13 2.61 -15.43
N GLU A 21 1.14 3.42 -16.49
CA GLU A 21 2.15 4.48 -16.73
C GLU A 21 2.29 5.44 -15.54
N VAL A 22 1.16 5.85 -14.97
CA VAL A 22 1.15 6.75 -13.80
C VAL A 22 1.80 6.08 -12.60
N TYR A 23 1.49 4.79 -12.33
CA TYR A 23 2.11 4.03 -11.25
C TYR A 23 3.63 3.96 -11.44
N GLN A 24 4.10 3.54 -12.61
CA GLN A 24 5.52 3.40 -12.93
C GLN A 24 6.26 4.72 -12.76
N THR A 25 5.65 5.83 -13.20
CA THR A 25 6.23 7.17 -13.07
C THR A 25 6.46 7.55 -11.60
N TYR A 26 5.46 7.40 -10.74
CA TYR A 26 5.59 7.80 -9.34
C TYR A 26 6.41 6.81 -8.52
N TYR A 27 6.29 5.51 -8.79
CA TYR A 27 7.12 4.50 -8.13
C TYR A 27 8.62 4.73 -8.42
N LYS A 28 8.99 4.99 -9.68
CA LYS A 28 10.36 5.35 -10.04
C LYS A 28 10.86 6.58 -9.27
N ARG A 29 10.04 7.62 -9.14
CA ARG A 29 10.38 8.83 -8.37
C ARG A 29 10.62 8.52 -6.88
N ILE A 30 9.88 7.60 -6.30
CA ILE A 30 10.10 7.16 -4.91
C ILE A 30 11.47 6.48 -4.81
N CYS A 31 11.77 5.53 -5.69
CA CYS A 31 13.08 4.85 -5.71
C CYS A 31 14.24 5.84 -5.86
N GLU A 32 14.11 6.84 -6.73
CA GLU A 32 15.11 7.91 -6.90
C GLU A 32 15.30 8.74 -5.62
N CYS A 33 14.21 9.07 -4.92
CA CYS A 33 14.28 9.82 -3.67
C CYS A 33 14.89 9.02 -2.50
N GLU A 34 14.92 7.70 -2.60
CA GLU A 34 15.35 6.79 -1.54
C GLU A 34 16.72 6.14 -1.78
N THR A 35 17.45 6.53 -2.83
CA THR A 35 18.74 5.94 -3.21
C THR A 35 19.74 5.93 -2.05
N ASP A 36 19.85 7.05 -1.31
CA ASP A 36 20.78 7.21 -0.18
C ASP A 36 20.08 7.21 1.18
N ARG A 37 18.85 6.68 1.23
CA ARG A 37 18.04 6.72 2.44
C ARG A 37 18.51 5.70 3.48
N VAL A 38 18.82 6.18 4.67
CA VAL A 38 19.25 5.36 5.83
C VAL A 38 18.06 4.71 6.56
N PHE A 39 16.89 5.33 6.52
CA PHE A 39 15.65 4.83 7.15
C PHE A 39 14.88 3.88 6.24
N CYS A 40 13.75 3.36 6.74
CA CYS A 40 12.86 2.47 5.99
C CYS A 40 12.54 3.01 4.60
N CYS A 41 12.77 2.20 3.58
CA CYS A 41 12.40 2.51 2.20
C CYS A 41 10.99 2.01 1.87
N HIS A 42 10.36 2.61 0.86
CA HIS A 42 8.98 2.33 0.44
C HIS A 42 8.96 1.63 -0.93
N GLN A 43 9.91 0.69 -1.12
CA GLN A 43 10.06 -0.07 -2.35
C GLN A 43 9.20 -1.35 -2.33
N MET A 44 9.24 -2.12 -3.41
CA MET A 44 8.33 -3.24 -3.65
C MET A 44 8.33 -4.30 -2.53
N ASN A 45 9.47 -4.58 -1.91
CA ASN A 45 9.54 -5.49 -0.77
C ASN A 45 8.64 -5.03 0.38
N HIS A 46 8.74 -3.76 0.80
CA HIS A 46 7.87 -3.18 1.81
C HIS A 46 6.39 -3.23 1.39
N LEU A 47 6.06 -2.83 0.16
CA LEU A 47 4.69 -2.83 -0.33
C LEU A 47 4.07 -4.24 -0.31
N LEU A 48 4.86 -5.26 -0.67
CA LEU A 48 4.42 -6.66 -0.62
C LEU A 48 4.34 -7.20 0.81
N ASP A 49 5.19 -6.75 1.72
CA ASP A 49 5.10 -7.14 3.13
C ASP A 49 3.84 -6.57 3.77
N VAL A 50 3.50 -5.30 3.49
CA VAL A 50 2.20 -4.72 3.89
C VAL A 50 1.04 -5.55 3.33
N ALA A 51 1.08 -5.92 2.05
CA ALA A 51 0.03 -6.74 1.43
C ALA A 51 -0.15 -8.10 2.10
N ARG A 52 0.95 -8.79 2.40
CA ARG A 52 0.93 -10.11 3.05
C ARG A 52 0.42 -10.03 4.47
N ILE A 53 0.90 -9.07 5.26
CA ILE A 53 0.47 -8.86 6.66
C ILE A 53 -1.01 -8.48 6.68
N ALA A 54 -1.44 -7.55 5.83
CA ALA A 54 -2.85 -7.16 5.73
C ALA A 54 -3.74 -8.34 5.33
N TYR A 55 -3.31 -9.17 4.40
CA TYR A 55 -4.10 -10.33 3.98
C TYR A 55 -4.17 -11.41 5.07
N ILE A 56 -3.07 -11.68 5.79
CA ILE A 56 -3.08 -12.60 6.94
C ILE A 56 -4.06 -12.10 8.00
N LYS A 57 -3.95 -10.83 8.40
CA LYS A 57 -4.84 -10.22 9.40
C LYS A 57 -6.31 -10.21 8.94
N ASN A 58 -6.57 -9.92 7.67
CA ASN A 58 -7.92 -10.01 7.08
C ASN A 58 -8.53 -11.41 7.24
N LEU A 59 -7.73 -12.47 7.07
CA LEU A 59 -8.19 -13.85 7.26
C LEU A 59 -8.38 -14.20 8.73
N GLU A 60 -7.46 -13.82 9.60
CA GLU A 60 -7.49 -14.11 11.04
C GLU A 60 -8.68 -13.43 11.73
N GLU A 61 -9.00 -12.20 11.33
CA GLU A 61 -10.08 -11.39 11.92
C GLU A 61 -11.41 -11.52 11.16
N GLY A 62 -11.44 -12.27 10.06
CA GLY A 62 -12.64 -12.46 9.26
C GLY A 62 -13.21 -11.18 8.64
N LEU A 63 -12.36 -10.22 8.23
CA LEU A 63 -12.80 -8.92 7.74
C LEU A 63 -13.49 -9.00 6.37
N GLY A 64 -13.23 -10.05 5.58
CA GLY A 64 -13.92 -10.33 4.33
C GLY A 64 -13.49 -9.50 3.12
N PHE A 65 -12.38 -8.76 3.20
CA PHE A 65 -11.87 -8.03 2.04
C PHE A 65 -11.28 -8.97 0.99
N ASP A 66 -11.53 -8.66 -0.29
CA ASP A 66 -10.96 -9.40 -1.41
C ASP A 66 -9.42 -9.32 -1.41
N LYS A 67 -8.77 -10.46 -1.72
CA LYS A 67 -7.31 -10.56 -1.71
C LYS A 67 -6.67 -9.57 -2.68
N GLU A 68 -7.18 -9.47 -3.90
CA GLU A 68 -6.59 -8.62 -4.92
C GLU A 68 -6.78 -7.14 -4.57
N LEU A 69 -7.92 -6.76 -3.97
CA LEU A 69 -8.17 -5.43 -3.44
C LEU A 69 -7.10 -5.03 -2.40
N ILE A 70 -6.80 -5.93 -1.44
CA ILE A 70 -5.75 -5.70 -0.43
C ILE A 70 -4.39 -5.48 -1.09
N TYR A 71 -4.00 -6.32 -2.05
CA TYR A 71 -2.72 -6.18 -2.73
C TYR A 71 -2.63 -4.89 -3.56
N VAL A 72 -3.72 -4.50 -4.23
CA VAL A 72 -3.77 -3.22 -4.97
C VAL A 72 -3.67 -2.03 -4.02
N ALA A 73 -4.41 -2.03 -2.92
CA ALA A 73 -4.30 -0.99 -1.92
C ALA A 73 -2.87 -0.90 -1.34
N ALA A 74 -2.22 -2.04 -1.11
CA ALA A 74 -0.86 -2.10 -0.59
C ALA A 74 0.18 -1.52 -1.55
N VAL A 75 0.12 -1.82 -2.85
CA VAL A 75 1.07 -1.24 -3.80
C VAL A 75 0.83 0.26 -4.04
N LEU A 76 -0.36 0.75 -3.70
CA LEU A 76 -0.74 2.16 -3.85
C LEU A 76 -0.57 3.00 -2.58
N HIS A 77 -0.49 2.40 -1.37
CA HIS A 77 -0.60 3.18 -0.13
C HIS A 77 0.46 4.26 0.01
N ASP A 78 1.68 4.00 -0.44
CA ASP A 78 2.82 4.94 -0.37
C ASP A 78 3.14 5.64 -1.71
N ILE A 79 2.29 5.49 -2.75
CA ILE A 79 2.56 6.03 -4.10
C ILE A 79 2.75 7.56 -4.13
N GLY A 80 2.27 8.26 -3.13
CA GLY A 80 2.43 9.70 -2.94
C GLY A 80 3.75 10.12 -2.29
N LYS A 81 4.63 9.18 -1.90
CA LYS A 81 5.81 9.45 -1.06
C LYS A 81 6.78 10.47 -1.65
N SER A 82 6.95 10.48 -2.97
CA SER A 82 7.79 11.46 -3.65
C SER A 82 7.34 12.91 -3.46
N PHE A 83 6.05 13.16 -3.27
CA PHE A 83 5.52 14.49 -2.95
C PHE A 83 5.91 14.94 -1.54
N GLN A 84 5.89 14.02 -0.58
CA GLN A 84 6.34 14.34 0.77
C GLN A 84 7.83 14.70 0.79
N TYR A 85 8.66 13.96 0.05
CA TYR A 85 10.11 14.23 0.01
C TYR A 85 10.45 15.55 -0.68
N ARG A 86 9.77 15.87 -1.78
CA ARG A 86 10.14 17.01 -2.63
C ARG A 86 9.36 18.29 -2.33
N GLN A 87 8.13 18.17 -1.80
CA GLN A 87 7.18 19.30 -1.70
C GLN A 87 6.53 19.40 -0.31
N GLN A 88 6.88 18.52 0.61
CA GLN A 88 6.28 18.42 1.96
C GLN A 88 4.74 18.24 1.96
N ILE A 89 4.18 17.78 0.84
CA ILE A 89 2.76 17.43 0.77
C ILE A 89 2.59 16.06 1.43
N PRO A 90 1.65 15.88 2.37
CA PRO A 90 1.41 14.58 2.99
C PRO A 90 1.17 13.49 1.95
N HIS A 91 1.93 12.39 2.05
CA HIS A 91 1.93 11.36 1.01
C HIS A 91 0.60 10.64 0.89
N GLU A 92 -0.15 10.51 1.97
CA GLU A 92 -1.49 9.92 1.99
C GLU A 92 -2.50 10.75 1.20
N ILE A 93 -2.33 12.08 1.17
CA ILE A 93 -3.19 13.00 0.38
C ILE A 93 -2.83 12.91 -1.10
N ALA A 94 -1.54 13.01 -1.40
CA ALA A 94 -1.07 12.89 -2.79
C ALA A 94 -1.34 11.47 -3.32
N GLY A 95 -1.12 10.45 -2.49
CA GLY A 95 -1.33 9.05 -2.82
C GLY A 95 -2.78 8.73 -3.18
N GLU A 96 -3.75 9.21 -2.42
CA GLU A 96 -5.17 9.03 -2.75
C GLU A 96 -5.52 9.58 -4.13
N ARG A 97 -5.04 10.78 -4.47
CA ARG A 97 -5.29 11.39 -5.79
C ARG A 97 -4.67 10.58 -6.93
N ILE A 98 -3.44 10.09 -6.72
CA ILE A 98 -2.73 9.26 -7.70
C ILE A 98 -3.44 7.92 -7.84
N ALA A 99 -3.81 7.26 -6.74
CA ALA A 99 -4.53 6.00 -6.74
C ALA A 99 -5.85 6.12 -7.49
N ARG A 100 -6.66 7.14 -7.21
CA ARG A 100 -7.93 7.39 -7.92
C ARG A 100 -7.70 7.55 -9.42
N ARG A 101 -6.72 8.35 -9.82
CA ARG A 101 -6.39 8.54 -11.25
C ARG A 101 -6.02 7.22 -11.93
N ILE A 102 -5.23 6.35 -11.28
CA ILE A 102 -4.86 5.03 -11.82
C ILE A 102 -6.12 4.16 -11.95
N LEU A 103 -6.91 4.03 -10.89
CA LEU A 103 -8.09 3.17 -10.84
C LEU A 103 -9.17 3.58 -11.85
N ASP A 104 -9.31 4.89 -12.12
CA ASP A 104 -10.29 5.41 -13.08
C ASP A 104 -9.85 5.27 -14.54
N SER A 105 -8.57 5.06 -14.79
CA SER A 105 -8.01 4.94 -16.15
C SER A 105 -7.53 3.53 -16.52
N LEU A 106 -7.87 2.52 -15.70
CA LEU A 106 -7.57 1.12 -16.03
C LEU A 106 -8.35 0.66 -17.27
N PRO A 107 -7.74 -0.19 -18.12
CA PRO A 107 -8.40 -0.74 -19.28
C PRO A 107 -9.66 -1.56 -18.92
N THR A 108 -10.64 -1.57 -19.81
CA THR A 108 -11.84 -2.41 -19.68
C THR A 108 -11.46 -3.88 -19.41
N GLY A 109 -12.10 -4.49 -18.41
CA GLY A 109 -11.79 -5.86 -17.94
C GLY A 109 -10.84 -5.93 -16.75
N PHE A 110 -10.18 -4.81 -16.37
CA PHE A 110 -9.34 -4.71 -15.18
C PHE A 110 -9.84 -3.65 -14.20
N THR A 111 -11.01 -3.10 -14.43
CA THR A 111 -11.64 -2.06 -13.61
C THR A 111 -12.09 -2.59 -12.25
N PHE A 112 -12.17 -1.70 -11.29
CA PHE A 112 -12.78 -1.92 -9.98
C PHE A 112 -14.15 -1.26 -9.93
N THR A 113 -15.07 -1.80 -9.11
CA THR A 113 -16.34 -1.11 -8.82
C THR A 113 -16.09 0.19 -8.06
N ASP A 114 -17.08 1.07 -8.01
CA ASP A 114 -16.93 2.32 -7.28
C ASP A 114 -16.74 2.10 -5.78
N GLU A 115 -17.36 1.05 -5.22
CA GLU A 115 -17.17 0.62 -3.83
C GLU A 115 -15.73 0.11 -3.59
N GLU A 116 -15.19 -0.73 -4.48
CA GLU A 116 -13.82 -1.22 -4.40
C GLU A 116 -12.82 -0.05 -4.51
N LYS A 117 -13.03 0.88 -5.45
CA LYS A 117 -12.20 2.08 -5.58
C LYS A 117 -12.23 2.94 -4.31
N ALA A 118 -13.41 3.11 -3.73
CA ALA A 118 -13.56 3.86 -2.48
C ALA A 118 -12.80 3.20 -1.33
N LEU A 119 -12.85 1.87 -1.19
CA LEU A 119 -12.10 1.12 -0.18
C LEU A 119 -10.60 1.24 -0.39
N ILE A 120 -10.10 1.10 -1.63
CA ILE A 120 -8.67 1.26 -1.95
C ILE A 120 -8.20 2.67 -1.60
N CYS A 121 -8.93 3.70 -2.03
CA CYS A 121 -8.59 5.09 -1.73
C CYS A 121 -8.61 5.38 -0.23
N LEU A 122 -9.55 4.80 0.50
CA LEU A 122 -9.65 4.92 1.95
C LEU A 122 -8.46 4.28 2.66
N ALA A 123 -8.03 3.08 2.22
CA ALA A 123 -6.81 2.44 2.72
C ALA A 123 -5.57 3.33 2.49
N VAL A 124 -5.42 3.86 1.28
CA VAL A 124 -4.33 4.79 0.94
C VAL A 124 -4.36 6.05 1.79
N ARG A 125 -5.53 6.59 2.08
CA ARG A 125 -5.69 7.82 2.88
C ARG A 125 -5.48 7.57 4.36
N GLY A 126 -5.97 6.46 4.91
CA GLY A 126 -6.03 6.18 6.34
C GLY A 126 -4.79 5.53 6.96
N HIS A 127 -3.87 4.93 6.14
CA HIS A 127 -2.77 4.10 6.64
C HIS A 127 -1.76 4.84 7.55
N ARG A 128 -1.69 6.16 7.48
CA ARG A 128 -0.60 6.92 8.14
C ARG A 128 -0.85 7.25 9.60
N ARG A 129 -2.07 7.67 9.95
CA ARG A 129 -2.41 8.21 11.27
C ARG A 129 -3.63 7.53 11.85
N ARG A 130 -3.53 7.12 13.11
CA ARG A 130 -4.68 6.62 13.85
C ARG A 130 -5.62 7.77 14.20
N HIS A 131 -6.93 7.53 14.09
CA HIS A 131 -7.98 8.43 14.52
C HIS A 131 -9.19 7.66 15.04
N GLU A 132 -10.07 8.33 15.79
CA GLU A 132 -11.13 7.70 16.58
C GLU A 132 -12.20 6.97 15.75
N HIS A 133 -12.38 7.34 14.50
CA HIS A 133 -13.41 6.80 13.60
C HIS A 133 -12.85 6.08 12.38
N MET A 134 -11.75 5.35 12.56
CA MET A 134 -11.19 4.53 11.49
C MET A 134 -12.16 3.45 11.05
N LYS A 135 -12.30 3.27 9.74
CA LYS A 135 -13.01 2.12 9.18
C LYS A 135 -12.09 0.89 9.17
N PRO A 136 -12.63 -0.33 9.14
CA PRO A 136 -11.81 -1.55 9.22
C PRO A 136 -10.66 -1.62 8.22
N ILE A 137 -10.86 -1.12 7.00
CA ILE A 137 -9.80 -1.10 5.98
C ILE A 137 -8.67 -0.11 6.31
N GLU A 138 -8.97 1.03 6.92
CA GLU A 138 -7.97 2.01 7.36
C GLU A 138 -7.14 1.45 8.49
N GLU A 139 -7.79 0.83 9.49
CA GLU A 139 -7.10 0.20 10.62
C GLU A 139 -6.22 -0.95 10.16
N LEU A 140 -6.73 -1.81 9.27
CA LEU A 140 -5.98 -2.89 8.65
C LEU A 140 -4.68 -2.38 8.01
N PHE A 141 -4.74 -1.31 7.23
CA PHE A 141 -3.57 -0.77 6.55
C PHE A 141 -2.64 0.00 7.47
N TYR A 142 -3.17 0.75 8.44
CA TYR A 142 -2.38 1.43 9.45
C TYR A 142 -1.50 0.43 10.22
N GLU A 143 -2.08 -0.65 10.72
CA GLU A 143 -1.35 -1.65 11.49
C GLU A 143 -0.39 -2.47 10.62
N SER A 144 -0.80 -2.84 9.41
CA SER A 144 0.03 -3.63 8.51
C SER A 144 1.27 -2.86 8.04
N ASP A 145 1.14 -1.56 7.76
CA ASP A 145 2.29 -0.71 7.44
C ASP A 145 3.28 -0.65 8.60
N LYS A 146 2.81 -0.45 9.84
CA LYS A 146 3.69 -0.45 11.02
C LYS A 146 4.40 -1.79 11.21
N ARG A 147 3.67 -2.90 11.12
CA ARG A 147 4.20 -4.26 11.33
C ARG A 147 5.11 -4.76 10.21
N SER A 148 5.10 -4.13 9.03
CA SER A 148 5.98 -4.50 7.91
C SER A 148 7.43 -4.06 8.07
N ARG A 149 7.75 -3.26 9.10
CA ARG A 149 9.07 -2.66 9.27
C ARG A 149 10.08 -3.65 9.83
N MET A 150 11.29 -3.66 9.26
CA MET A 150 12.39 -4.54 9.67
C MET A 150 13.15 -4.02 10.90
N CYS A 151 12.41 -3.61 11.93
CA CYS A 151 12.98 -3.01 13.13
C CYS A 151 14.00 -3.92 13.84
N LEU A 152 13.77 -5.24 13.86
CA LEU A 152 14.63 -6.24 14.51
C LEU A 152 16.10 -6.24 13.99
N SER A 153 16.34 -5.74 12.78
CA SER A 153 17.66 -5.65 12.16
C SER A 153 17.98 -4.26 11.62
N CYS A 154 17.31 -3.23 12.16
CA CYS A 154 17.42 -1.89 11.63
C CYS A 154 18.73 -1.21 12.03
N MET A 155 19.58 -0.89 11.06
CA MET A 155 20.83 -0.17 11.29
C MET A 155 20.62 1.30 11.70
N ALA A 156 19.44 1.85 11.44
CA ALA A 156 19.07 3.22 11.79
C ALA A 156 18.33 3.33 13.14
N GLU A 157 18.22 2.25 13.90
CA GLU A 157 17.43 2.21 15.16
C GLU A 157 17.72 3.38 16.08
N LYS A 158 19.01 3.68 16.34
CA LYS A 158 19.45 4.76 17.23
C LYS A 158 19.06 6.17 16.75
N LYS A 159 18.78 6.33 15.47
CA LYS A 159 18.38 7.61 14.84
C LYS A 159 16.88 7.65 14.50
N CYS A 160 16.17 6.55 14.77
CA CYS A 160 14.76 6.43 14.46
C CYS A 160 13.94 7.26 15.47
N ASN A 161 13.00 8.05 14.97
CA ASN A 161 12.09 8.85 15.78
C ASN A 161 10.80 8.14 16.19
N TRP A 162 10.64 6.87 15.79
CA TRP A 162 9.52 6.05 16.25
C TRP A 162 9.70 5.69 17.71
N ASN A 163 8.61 5.78 18.47
CA ASN A 163 8.59 5.32 19.85
C ASN A 163 8.61 3.78 19.91
N GLU A 164 8.75 3.25 21.12
CA GLU A 164 8.88 1.81 21.33
C GLU A 164 7.61 1.02 20.98
N GLU A 165 6.42 1.65 21.07
CA GLU A 165 5.14 1.03 20.70
C GLU A 165 4.94 0.95 19.19
N GLU A 166 5.56 1.83 18.43
CA GLU A 166 5.51 1.81 16.97
C GLU A 166 6.45 0.77 16.35
N LYS A 167 7.43 0.27 17.11
CA LYS A 167 8.38 -0.75 16.64
C LYS A 167 7.80 -2.15 16.78
N ILE A 168 8.09 -3.03 15.83
CA ILE A 168 7.45 -4.35 15.67
C ILE A 168 7.62 -5.32 16.85
N TRP A 169 8.63 -5.19 17.69
CA TRP A 169 8.98 -6.20 18.71
C TRP A 169 8.49 -5.93 20.11
N ARG A 170 7.60 -4.98 20.30
CA ARG A 170 7.09 -4.65 21.65
C ARG A 170 5.59 -4.57 21.73
#